data_f01dfb360d137fc067124b08e2f4f6b3
#
_entry.id   f01dfb360d137fc067124b08e2f4f6b3
#
_cell.length_a   1.000
_cell.length_b   1.000
_cell.length_c   1.000
_cell.angle_alpha   90.00
_cell.angle_beta   90.00
_cell.angle_gamma   90.00
#
_symmetry.space_group_name_H-M   'P 1'
#
loop_
_entity.id
_entity.type
_entity.pdbx_description
1 polymer ?
#
loop_
_entity_poly.entity_id
_entity_poly.type
_entity_poly.pdbx_seq_one_letter_code
_entity_poly.pdbx_strand_id
1 'polypeptide(L)'
;MLFRSVAVNGTNGTDHGTGAAAFLLGGAVTGGRVVARWPGLGANQLYEGRDLTPTLDMRSVMKALLIDHLGLPADGVERVVFPDSRNAQPLRDTLRA
;
A
#
# COMPACT_ATOMS: atom_id res chain seq x y z
N MET A 1 -5.03 -8.05 12.67
CA MET A 1 -5.99 -7.01 12.29
C MET A 1 -5.27 -5.86 11.62
N LEU A 2 -5.60 -5.58 10.36
CA LEU A 2 -4.76 -4.77 9.49
C LEU A 2 -5.08 -3.27 9.47
N PHE A 3 -6.19 -2.87 10.08
CA PHE A 3 -6.71 -1.50 9.95
C PHE A 3 -6.98 -0.81 11.30
N ARG A 4 -6.23 -1.20 12.30
CA ARG A 4 -6.43 -0.64 13.64
C ARG A 4 -5.30 0.29 14.03
N SER A 5 -5.64 1.25 14.88
CA SER A 5 -4.65 2.16 15.46
C SER A 5 -3.65 1.40 16.35
N VAL A 6 -2.44 1.93 16.48
CA VAL A 6 -1.43 1.36 17.38
C VAL A 6 -1.74 1.71 18.82
N ALA A 7 -2.16 2.96 19.08
CA ALA A 7 -2.50 3.42 20.42
C ALA A 7 -3.95 3.09 20.76
N VAL A 8 -4.23 2.84 22.03
CA VAL A 8 -5.60 2.65 22.51
C VAL A 8 -6.40 3.94 22.46
N ASN A 9 -7.68 3.82 22.21
CA ASN A 9 -8.60 4.96 22.21
C ASN A 9 -9.19 5.21 23.62
N GLY A 10 -10.07 6.18 23.73
CA GLY A 10 -10.68 6.58 24.99
C GLY A 10 -11.56 5.53 25.65
N THR A 11 -11.92 4.47 24.95
CA THR A 11 -12.75 3.35 25.46
C THR A 11 -11.96 2.05 25.64
N ASN A 12 -10.64 2.13 25.72
CA ASN A 12 -9.71 1.00 25.84
C ASN A 12 -9.78 0.02 24.67
N GLY A 13 -10.16 0.52 23.50
CA GLY A 13 -10.17 -0.25 22.26
C GLY A 13 -9.21 0.35 21.24
N THR A 14 -9.41 -0.02 19.99
CA THR A 14 -8.64 0.53 18.89
C THR A 14 -9.57 1.04 17.78
N ASP A 15 -9.14 2.10 17.10
CA ASP A 15 -9.86 2.69 15.99
C ASP A 15 -9.32 2.17 14.65
N HIS A 16 -9.94 2.60 13.56
CA HIS A 16 -9.37 2.39 12.23
C HIS A 16 -8.07 3.17 12.10
N GLY A 17 -7.06 2.53 11.52
CA GLY A 17 -5.76 3.17 11.33
C GLY A 17 -5.64 3.77 9.93
N THR A 18 -4.53 4.48 9.70
CA THR A 18 -4.21 5.11 8.41
C THR A 18 -3.33 4.25 7.52
N GLY A 19 -2.54 3.36 8.11
CA GLY A 19 -1.70 2.44 7.37
C GLY A 19 -2.17 1.00 7.54
N ALA A 20 -1.88 0.18 6.54
CA ALA A 20 -2.29 -1.22 6.54
C ALA A 20 -1.28 -2.09 5.81
N ALA A 21 -1.51 -3.39 5.81
CA ALA A 21 -0.78 -4.32 4.95
C ALA A 21 -1.71 -4.91 3.91
N ALA A 22 -1.17 -5.21 2.75
CA ALA A 22 -1.88 -5.91 1.69
C ALA A 22 -1.11 -7.16 1.31
N PHE A 23 -1.84 -8.18 0.90
CA PHE A 23 -1.26 -9.44 0.43
C PHE A 23 -1.53 -9.60 -1.06
N LEU A 24 -0.51 -10.00 -1.79
CA LEU A 24 -0.61 -10.29 -3.22
C LEU A 24 -0.24 -11.75 -3.42
N LEU A 25 -1.18 -12.53 -3.95
CA LEU A 25 -1.04 -13.97 -4.12
C LEU A 25 -1.39 -14.36 -5.56
N GLY A 26 -0.61 -15.22 -6.13
CA GLY A 26 -0.87 -15.71 -7.48
C GLY A 26 0.37 -16.27 -8.17
N GLY A 27 0.15 -17.04 -9.21
CA GLY A 27 1.24 -17.68 -9.95
C GLY A 27 2.16 -16.71 -10.69
N ALA A 28 1.66 -15.54 -11.05
CA ALA A 28 2.45 -14.51 -11.73
C ALA A 28 3.18 -13.58 -10.77
N VAL A 29 2.95 -13.71 -9.47
CA VAL A 29 3.56 -12.84 -8.47
C VAL A 29 4.98 -13.30 -8.15
N THR A 30 5.92 -12.36 -8.08
CA THR A 30 7.24 -12.62 -7.55
C THR A 30 7.14 -12.62 -6.03
N GLY A 31 6.80 -13.79 -5.48
CA GLY A 31 6.47 -13.93 -4.06
C GLY A 31 7.66 -14.14 -3.16
N GLY A 32 7.37 -14.46 -1.90
CA GLY A 32 8.38 -14.75 -0.89
C GLY A 32 9.09 -13.52 -0.35
N ARG A 33 8.51 -12.33 -0.50
CA ARG A 33 9.13 -11.09 -0.04
C ARG A 33 8.10 -10.11 0.50
N VAL A 34 8.60 -9.20 1.32
CA VAL A 34 7.81 -8.08 1.85
C VAL A 34 8.33 -6.80 1.21
N VAL A 35 7.45 -6.06 0.57
CA VAL A 35 7.76 -4.74 0.03
C VAL A 35 7.34 -3.72 1.08
N ALA A 36 8.29 -3.13 1.76
CA ALA A 36 7.98 -2.22 2.85
C ALA A 36 9.08 -1.18 3.02
N ARG A 37 8.65 -0.03 3.52
CA ARG A 37 9.55 0.99 4.06
C ARG A 37 9.10 1.19 5.50
N TRP A 38 9.55 0.27 6.37
CA TRP A 38 9.06 0.17 7.74
C TRP A 38 9.47 1.38 8.58
N PRO A 39 8.52 2.19 9.06
CA PRO A 39 8.86 3.41 9.81
C PRO A 39 9.08 3.17 11.29
N GLY A 40 8.64 2.02 11.81
CA GLY A 40 8.67 1.72 13.24
C GLY A 40 7.37 2.05 13.94
N LEU A 41 7.30 1.74 15.24
CA LEU A 41 6.12 1.95 16.08
C LEU A 41 6.41 2.86 17.27
N GLY A 42 7.56 3.51 17.32
CA GLY A 42 7.83 4.53 18.34
C GLY A 42 6.88 5.73 18.20
N ALA A 43 6.62 6.41 19.30
CA ALA A 43 5.63 7.51 19.33
C ALA A 43 5.90 8.57 18.25
N ASN A 44 7.16 8.88 17.98
CA ASN A 44 7.55 9.84 16.96
C ASN A 44 7.51 9.29 15.53
N GLN A 45 7.26 8.00 15.37
CA GLN A 45 7.20 7.31 14.08
C GLN A 45 5.76 7.03 13.65
N LEU A 46 4.80 7.23 14.54
CA LEU A 46 3.39 7.02 14.25
C LEU A 46 2.77 8.25 13.58
N TYR A 47 1.81 8.01 12.71
CA TYR A 47 0.99 9.06 12.11
C TYR A 47 0.11 9.67 13.20
N GLU A 48 0.26 10.98 13.43
CA GLU A 48 -0.44 11.71 14.50
C GLU A 48 -0.23 11.08 15.89
N GLY A 49 0.90 10.39 16.08
CA GLY A 49 1.22 9.74 17.36
C GLY A 49 0.33 8.55 17.71
N ARG A 50 -0.46 8.04 16.77
CA ARG A 50 -1.46 7.01 17.04
C ARG A 50 -1.46 5.86 16.07
N ASP A 51 -1.36 6.12 14.78
CA ASP A 51 -1.56 5.14 13.74
C ASP A 51 -0.26 4.76 13.04
N LEU A 52 -0.25 3.58 12.41
CA LEU A 52 0.85 3.19 11.54
C LEU A 52 0.97 4.20 10.40
N THR A 53 2.17 4.74 10.19
CA THR A 53 2.41 5.69 9.11
C THR A 53 2.40 4.96 7.77
N PRO A 54 1.54 5.36 6.81
CA PRO A 54 1.56 4.77 5.48
C PRO A 54 2.80 5.20 4.71
N THR A 55 3.48 4.26 4.05
CA THR A 55 4.71 4.51 3.33
C THR A 55 4.66 4.09 1.86
N LEU A 56 3.62 3.40 1.46
CA LEU A 56 3.42 2.95 0.08
C LEU A 56 1.99 3.25 -0.33
N ASP A 57 1.84 3.86 -1.49
CA ASP A 57 0.52 4.17 -2.04
C ASP A 57 -0.07 2.91 -2.68
N MET A 58 -1.27 2.50 -2.27
CA MET A 58 -1.95 1.33 -2.82
C MET A 58 -2.13 1.44 -4.34
N ARG A 59 -2.30 2.64 -4.86
CA ARG A 59 -2.41 2.85 -6.31
C ARG A 59 -1.17 2.40 -7.06
N SER A 60 0.00 2.47 -6.43
CA SER A 60 1.24 1.97 -7.03
C SER A 60 1.18 0.47 -7.27
N VAL A 61 0.61 -0.28 -6.34
CA VAL A 61 0.40 -1.74 -6.48
C VAL A 61 -0.64 -2.02 -7.56
N MET A 62 -1.77 -1.32 -7.51
CA MET A 62 -2.85 -1.51 -8.50
C MET A 62 -2.40 -1.16 -9.91
N LYS A 63 -1.63 -0.10 -10.09
CA LYS A 63 -1.08 0.27 -11.40
C LYS A 63 -0.16 -0.82 -11.94
N ALA A 64 0.69 -1.38 -11.11
CA ALA A 64 1.56 -2.48 -11.52
C ALA A 64 0.75 -3.68 -12.03
N LEU A 65 -0.31 -4.04 -11.32
CA LEU A 65 -1.18 -5.15 -11.71
C LEU A 65 -1.91 -4.86 -13.03
N LEU A 66 -2.45 -3.67 -13.18
CA LEU A 66 -3.20 -3.29 -14.37
C LEU A 66 -2.32 -3.24 -15.61
N ILE A 67 -1.11 -2.70 -15.48
CA ILE A 67 -0.18 -2.54 -16.60
C ILE A 67 0.53 -3.86 -16.91
N ASP A 68 1.17 -4.46 -15.91
CA ASP A 68 2.07 -5.59 -16.11
C ASP A 68 1.33 -6.92 -16.25
N HIS A 69 0.22 -7.10 -15.56
CA HIS A 69 -0.53 -8.37 -15.59
C HIS A 69 -1.68 -8.32 -16.59
N LEU A 70 -2.49 -7.27 -16.56
CA LEU A 70 -3.65 -7.14 -17.44
C LEU A 70 -3.33 -6.47 -18.77
N GLY A 71 -2.13 -5.94 -18.93
CA GLY A 71 -1.69 -5.38 -20.19
C GLY A 71 -2.35 -4.07 -20.59
N LEU A 72 -2.91 -3.33 -19.62
CA LEU A 72 -3.53 -2.04 -19.92
C LEU A 72 -2.46 -0.99 -20.26
N PRO A 73 -2.78 -0.05 -21.17
CA PRO A 73 -1.85 1.04 -21.47
C PRO A 73 -1.59 1.90 -20.24
N ALA A 74 -0.33 2.20 -19.98
CA ALA A 74 0.05 3.02 -18.82
C ALA A 74 -0.65 4.38 -18.85
N ASP A 75 -0.77 5.01 -20.01
CA ASP A 75 -1.44 6.29 -20.16
C ASP A 75 -2.92 6.22 -19.73
N GLY A 76 -3.62 5.15 -20.14
CA GLY A 76 -5.01 4.94 -19.73
C GLY A 76 -5.17 4.75 -18.23
N VAL A 77 -4.26 4.02 -17.62
CA VAL A 77 -4.26 3.81 -16.18
C VAL A 77 -4.04 5.13 -15.43
N GLU A 78 -3.11 5.95 -15.90
CA GLU A 78 -2.80 7.25 -15.28
C GLU A 78 -3.90 8.29 -15.44
N ARG A 79 -4.64 8.26 -16.55
CA ARG A 79 -5.59 9.31 -16.89
C ARG A 79 -7.04 8.95 -16.59
N VAL A 80 -7.39 7.69 -16.70
CA VAL A 80 -8.79 7.23 -16.59
C VAL A 80 -9.04 6.48 -15.31
N VAL A 81 -8.19 5.48 -14.98
CA VAL A 81 -8.40 4.64 -13.80
C VAL A 81 -8.04 5.39 -12.53
N PHE A 82 -6.86 6.01 -12.51
CA PHE A 82 -6.37 6.77 -11.36
C PHE A 82 -5.95 8.18 -11.81
N PRO A 83 -6.91 9.08 -12.09
CA PRO A 83 -6.55 10.44 -12.48
C PRO A 83 -5.79 11.18 -11.38
N ASP A 84 -4.91 12.09 -11.78
CA ASP A 84 -4.10 12.91 -10.86
C ASP A 84 -3.27 12.11 -9.87
N SER A 85 -2.73 10.96 -10.31
CA SER A 85 -1.99 10.04 -9.45
C SER A 85 -0.55 9.83 -9.88
N ARG A 86 0.06 10.76 -10.60
CA ARG A 86 1.43 10.60 -11.11
C ARG A 86 2.47 10.42 -10.02
N ASN A 87 2.21 10.93 -8.83
CA ASN A 87 3.07 10.74 -7.66
C ASN A 87 3.09 9.29 -7.16
N ALA A 88 2.10 8.47 -7.54
CA ALA A 88 2.05 7.05 -7.23
C ALA A 88 2.53 6.25 -8.44
N GLN A 89 3.85 6.06 -8.56
CA GLN A 89 4.43 5.30 -9.66
C GLN A 89 4.13 3.80 -9.51
N PRO A 90 3.95 3.07 -10.63
CA PRO A 90 3.74 1.62 -10.56
C PRO A 90 4.89 0.92 -9.84
N LEU A 91 4.56 0.00 -8.97
CA LEU A 91 5.54 -0.80 -8.25
C LEU A 91 6.27 -1.72 -9.22
N ARG A 92 7.59 -1.80 -9.09
CA ARG A 92 8.42 -2.63 -9.99
C ARG A 92 8.66 -4.01 -9.41
N ASP A 93 8.95 -4.95 -10.28
CA ASP A 93 9.37 -6.31 -9.94
C ASP A 93 8.35 -7.06 -9.08
N THR A 94 7.08 -6.69 -9.20
CA THR A 94 5.99 -7.33 -8.46
C THR A 94 5.54 -8.61 -9.12
N LEU A 95 5.59 -8.65 -10.44
CA LEU A 95 5.15 -9.78 -11.24
C LEU A 95 6.31 -10.41 -12.00
N ARG A 96 6.15 -11.69 -12.30
CA ARG A 96 7.09 -12.42 -13.15
C ARG A 96 6.89 -12.00 -14.61
N ALA A 97 7.99 -11.93 -15.32
CA ALA A 97 7.98 -11.61 -16.74
C ALA A 97 7.31 -12.74 -17.56
#